data_c5d6f908f67299b407fe01cfd7a9cab1
#
_entry.id   c5d6f908f67299b407fe01cfd7a9cab1
#
_cell.length_a   1.000
_cell.length_b   1.000
_cell.length_c   1.000
_cell.angle_alpha   90.00
_cell.angle_beta   90.00
_cell.angle_gamma   90.00
#
_symmetry.space_group_name_H-M   'P 1'
#
loop_
_entity.id
_entity.type
_entity.pdbx_description
1 polymer ?
#
loop_
_entity_poly.entity_id
_entity_poly.type
_entity_poly.pdbx_seq_one_letter_code
_entity_poly.pdbx_strand_id
1 'polypeptide(L)'
;MGMSAAFVPRFAACAALTVCACSKIPLGAMVVESVDVSDANLAGNPDFGVSSEQARLAVKTALEGTRKFAVRERTKPTDAAGARARLEIESARRFSPGAGRGAPTDREFAEVAVLLELLIPAPGADYDRLIAEGLGRQPVGNEPGAALDPQTRAAAFGSALAEALRDASGSLVWQLQARKKSDAALLRDLKNPDARVRDYAIRALADRRNAAAVPYLIGQLDGDSILMVRRAMGALVAIGDRRAVRPLIDLSRRRPPQLVAEIIYALGSLGGPEVEAFLYTLESGSPDEEVRRAATEAFTELMKKRDQAASASGGSSPPAPGHQ
;
A
#
# COMPACT_ATOMS: atom_id res chain seq x y z
N MET A 1 89.72 4.53 -5.70
CA MET A 1 89.19 3.20 -5.52
C MET A 1 87.93 3.36 -4.66
N GLY A 2 86.75 3.32 -5.23
CA GLY A 2 85.48 3.46 -4.51
C GLY A 2 84.36 2.96 -5.42
N MET A 3 83.88 1.78 -5.11
CA MET A 3 82.82 1.10 -5.83
C MET A 3 81.46 1.73 -5.51
N SER A 4 80.82 2.20 -6.55
CA SER A 4 79.50 2.71 -6.53
C SER A 4 78.48 1.53 -6.49
N ALA A 5 77.67 1.40 -5.45
CA ALA A 5 76.63 0.40 -5.39
C ALA A 5 75.32 1.03 -5.92
N ALA A 6 74.83 0.51 -7.02
CA ALA A 6 73.57 0.90 -7.63
C ALA A 6 72.33 0.40 -6.75
N PHE A 7 71.51 1.34 -6.35
CA PHE A 7 70.27 1.04 -5.65
C PHE A 7 69.15 0.81 -6.68
N VAL A 8 68.64 -0.41 -6.73
CA VAL A 8 67.49 -0.81 -7.56
C VAL A 8 66.24 -0.69 -6.73
N PRO A 9 65.24 0.15 -7.10
CA PRO A 9 63.97 0.17 -6.39
C PRO A 9 63.12 -1.06 -6.77
N ARG A 10 62.81 -1.86 -5.79
CA ARG A 10 61.80 -2.91 -5.88
C ARG A 10 60.44 -2.27 -6.02
N PHE A 11 59.78 -2.38 -7.17
CA PHE A 11 58.37 -2.13 -7.36
C PHE A 11 57.59 -3.17 -6.57
N ALA A 12 56.97 -2.75 -5.47
CA ALA A 12 55.97 -3.49 -4.78
C ALA A 12 54.69 -3.51 -5.63
N ALA A 13 54.37 -4.65 -6.21
CA ALA A 13 53.09 -4.88 -6.86
C ALA A 13 51.96 -4.79 -5.81
N CYS A 14 51.21 -3.70 -5.84
CA CYS A 14 50.02 -3.54 -5.07
C CYS A 14 48.96 -4.49 -5.67
N ALA A 15 48.84 -5.69 -5.10
CA ALA A 15 47.76 -6.59 -5.38
C ALA A 15 46.47 -5.92 -4.89
N ALA A 16 45.66 -5.38 -5.80
CA ALA A 16 44.32 -4.94 -5.55
C ALA A 16 43.51 -6.16 -5.11
N LEU A 17 43.37 -6.34 -3.81
CA LEU A 17 42.39 -7.22 -3.23
C LEU A 17 41.00 -6.66 -3.59
N THR A 18 40.41 -7.15 -4.67
CA THR A 18 39.00 -7.02 -4.97
C THR A 18 38.27 -7.75 -3.87
N VAL A 19 37.93 -7.02 -2.81
CA VAL A 19 37.03 -7.51 -1.78
C VAL A 19 35.67 -7.67 -2.47
N CYS A 20 35.44 -8.88 -2.98
CA CYS A 20 34.10 -9.32 -3.34
C CYS A 20 33.28 -9.31 -2.06
N ALA A 21 32.61 -8.18 -1.80
CA ALA A 21 31.67 -8.04 -0.70
C ALA A 21 30.48 -8.98 -0.99
N CYS A 22 30.65 -10.26 -0.72
CA CYS A 22 29.53 -11.15 -0.52
C CYS A 22 28.77 -10.64 0.73
N SER A 23 27.89 -9.68 0.53
CA SER A 23 26.95 -9.27 1.58
C SER A 23 26.15 -10.51 1.98
N LYS A 24 26.47 -11.04 3.17
CA LYS A 24 25.76 -12.19 3.72
C LYS A 24 24.29 -11.77 3.84
N ILE A 25 23.40 -12.54 3.22
CA ILE A 25 21.95 -12.33 3.38
C ILE A 25 21.66 -12.45 4.88
N PRO A 26 20.99 -11.45 5.50
CA PRO A 26 20.58 -11.57 6.90
C PRO A 26 19.72 -12.82 7.10
N LEU A 27 19.97 -13.55 8.16
CA LEU A 27 19.26 -14.80 8.43
C LEU A 27 17.74 -14.53 8.49
N GLY A 28 16.95 -15.21 7.65
CA GLY A 28 15.51 -15.02 7.57
C GLY A 28 15.05 -13.80 6.76
N ALA A 29 15.95 -13.13 6.03
CA ALA A 29 15.55 -12.07 5.08
C ALA A 29 14.90 -12.69 3.84
N MET A 30 13.85 -12.01 3.34
CA MET A 30 13.21 -12.36 2.08
C MET A 30 14.08 -11.89 0.92
N VAL A 31 14.31 -12.76 -0.06
CA VAL A 31 15.04 -12.41 -1.27
C VAL A 31 14.10 -11.78 -2.29
N VAL A 32 14.43 -10.57 -2.73
CA VAL A 32 13.77 -9.85 -3.83
C VAL A 32 14.64 -10.00 -5.07
N GLU A 33 14.11 -10.62 -6.12
CA GLU A 33 14.86 -11.00 -7.33
C GLU A 33 14.75 -9.98 -8.46
N SER A 34 13.74 -9.12 -8.45
CA SER A 34 13.64 -8.00 -9.39
C SER A 34 13.05 -6.76 -8.70
N VAL A 35 13.45 -5.60 -9.22
CA VAL A 35 12.89 -4.30 -8.87
C VAL A 35 12.47 -3.62 -10.17
N ASP A 36 11.17 -3.52 -10.39
CA ASP A 36 10.59 -2.85 -11.53
C ASP A 36 10.16 -1.43 -11.13
N VAL A 37 10.48 -0.45 -11.97
CA VAL A 37 10.09 0.96 -11.75
C VAL A 37 9.18 1.36 -12.90
N SER A 38 7.97 1.82 -12.59
CA SER A 38 7.06 2.36 -13.59
C SER A 38 7.45 3.79 -13.95
N ASP A 39 7.78 4.00 -15.21
CA ASP A 39 8.22 5.30 -15.74
C ASP A 39 7.05 6.24 -16.10
N ALA A 40 5.82 5.77 -16.01
CA ALA A 40 4.63 6.48 -16.53
C ALA A 40 4.47 7.91 -15.96
N ASN A 41 4.86 8.13 -14.71
CA ASN A 41 4.74 9.43 -14.04
C ASN A 41 6.07 10.20 -13.93
N LEU A 42 7.20 9.60 -14.28
CA LEU A 42 8.53 10.24 -14.24
C LEU A 42 8.71 11.24 -15.39
N ALA A 43 8.15 10.95 -16.56
CA ALA A 43 8.30 11.76 -17.76
C ALA A 43 7.58 13.12 -17.70
N GLY A 44 6.65 13.32 -16.76
CA GLY A 44 5.80 14.50 -16.66
C GLY A 44 6.35 15.65 -15.82
N ASN A 45 7.40 15.44 -15.03
CA ASN A 45 7.98 16.47 -14.17
C ASN A 45 9.46 16.72 -14.46
N PRO A 46 9.80 17.77 -15.23
CA PRO A 46 11.18 18.09 -15.59
C PRO A 46 12.07 18.43 -14.37
N ASP A 47 11.47 18.83 -13.26
CA ASP A 47 12.18 19.17 -12.02
C ASP A 47 12.53 17.92 -11.19
N PHE A 48 11.88 16.77 -11.46
CA PHE A 48 12.08 15.56 -10.68
C PHE A 48 13.53 15.04 -10.76
N GLY A 49 14.13 15.05 -11.94
CA GLY A 49 15.57 14.80 -12.16
C GLY A 49 16.11 13.46 -11.66
N VAL A 50 15.22 12.52 -11.25
CA VAL A 50 15.59 11.18 -10.77
C VAL A 50 15.36 10.19 -11.89
N SER A 51 16.43 9.50 -12.32
CA SER A 51 16.34 8.46 -13.36
C SER A 51 15.74 7.16 -12.79
N SER A 52 15.21 6.29 -13.68
CA SER A 52 14.69 4.97 -13.31
C SER A 52 15.75 4.11 -12.61
N GLU A 53 17.02 4.25 -13.01
CA GLU A 53 18.14 3.55 -12.36
C GLU A 53 18.38 4.05 -10.93
N GLN A 54 18.33 5.37 -10.72
CA GLN A 54 18.44 5.96 -9.39
C GLN A 54 17.25 5.57 -8.50
N ALA A 55 16.04 5.53 -9.06
CA ALA A 55 14.86 5.08 -8.35
C ALA A 55 14.94 3.59 -7.96
N ARG A 56 15.44 2.74 -8.87
CA ARG A 56 15.70 1.31 -8.59
C ARG A 56 16.71 1.12 -7.47
N LEU A 57 17.82 1.86 -7.50
CA LEU A 57 18.84 1.84 -6.44
C LEU A 57 18.26 2.32 -5.09
N ALA A 58 17.39 3.33 -5.11
CA ALA A 58 16.73 3.83 -3.92
C ALA A 58 15.79 2.77 -3.31
N VAL A 59 15.00 2.05 -4.12
CA VAL A 59 14.18 0.91 -3.66
C VAL A 59 15.04 -0.16 -3.01
N LYS A 60 16.12 -0.57 -3.69
CA LYS A 60 17.06 -1.55 -3.14
C LYS A 60 17.60 -1.11 -1.78
N THR A 61 18.10 0.12 -1.69
CA THR A 61 18.66 0.68 -0.45
C THR A 61 17.60 0.72 0.67
N ALA A 62 16.37 1.11 0.38
CA ALA A 62 15.29 1.18 1.35
C ALA A 62 14.88 -0.21 1.86
N LEU A 63 14.71 -1.18 0.97
CA LEU A 63 14.38 -2.56 1.33
C LEU A 63 15.49 -3.20 2.18
N GLU A 64 16.74 -3.13 1.75
CA GLU A 64 17.89 -3.70 2.47
C GLU A 64 18.11 -3.01 3.82
N GLY A 65 17.86 -1.70 3.92
CA GLY A 65 17.92 -0.92 5.15
C GLY A 65 17.00 -1.45 6.25
N THR A 66 15.91 -2.12 5.92
CA THR A 66 15.03 -2.78 6.90
C THR A 66 15.63 -4.04 7.52
N ARG A 67 16.69 -4.60 6.95
CA ARG A 67 17.30 -5.90 7.29
C ARG A 67 16.34 -7.09 7.21
N LYS A 68 15.18 -6.92 6.59
CA LYS A 68 14.17 -7.97 6.35
C LYS A 68 14.12 -8.42 4.91
N PHE A 69 14.74 -7.65 4.02
CA PHE A 69 14.87 -7.95 2.61
C PHE A 69 16.33 -7.98 2.19
N ALA A 70 16.64 -8.79 1.19
CA ALA A 70 17.91 -8.80 0.46
C ALA A 70 17.59 -8.75 -1.03
N VAL A 71 18.01 -7.69 -1.72
CA VAL A 71 17.74 -7.52 -3.16
C VAL A 71 18.88 -8.15 -3.97
N ARG A 72 18.54 -9.15 -4.78
CA ARG A 72 19.48 -9.83 -5.68
C ARG A 72 18.87 -9.92 -7.07
N GLU A 73 19.11 -8.90 -7.85
CA GLU A 73 18.65 -8.86 -9.23
C GLU A 73 19.29 -9.97 -10.05
N ARG A 74 18.47 -10.80 -10.66
CA ARG A 74 18.89 -11.83 -11.59
C ARG A 74 18.83 -11.33 -13.01
N THR A 75 19.86 -11.58 -13.78
CA THR A 75 19.97 -11.19 -15.19
C THR A 75 19.07 -12.02 -16.12
N LYS A 76 18.49 -13.11 -15.65
CA LYS A 76 17.52 -13.93 -16.39
C LYS A 76 16.34 -14.25 -15.48
N PRO A 77 15.10 -13.98 -15.91
CA PRO A 77 13.91 -14.49 -15.23
C PRO A 77 13.94 -16.02 -15.33
N THR A 78 14.17 -16.68 -14.22
CA THR A 78 13.87 -18.11 -14.10
C THR A 78 12.51 -18.22 -13.46
N ASP A 79 11.73 -19.26 -13.83
CA ASP A 79 10.37 -19.54 -13.33
C ASP A 79 10.29 -19.80 -11.81
N ALA A 80 11.31 -19.47 -11.06
CA ALA A 80 11.44 -19.79 -9.65
C ALA A 80 11.43 -18.55 -8.75
N ALA A 81 10.47 -18.50 -7.95
CA ALA A 81 10.44 -18.53 -6.49
C ALA A 81 10.99 -17.31 -5.73
N GLY A 82 11.40 -16.20 -6.33
CA GLY A 82 11.78 -15.00 -5.59
C GLY A 82 10.67 -13.93 -5.58
N ALA A 83 10.63 -13.13 -4.53
CA ALA A 83 9.74 -11.99 -4.48
C ALA A 83 10.16 -10.94 -5.54
N ARG A 84 9.20 -10.17 -6.04
CA ARG A 84 9.41 -9.06 -6.97
C ARG A 84 8.92 -7.77 -6.34
N ALA A 85 9.67 -6.70 -6.45
CA ALA A 85 9.24 -5.38 -6.03
C ALA A 85 8.87 -4.54 -7.26
N ARG A 86 7.78 -3.79 -7.18
CA ARG A 86 7.39 -2.81 -8.19
C ARG A 86 7.20 -1.47 -7.51
N LEU A 87 7.85 -0.45 -8.04
CA LEU A 87 7.68 0.93 -7.63
C LEU A 87 6.83 1.68 -8.65
N GLU A 88 5.79 2.33 -8.17
CA GLU A 88 5.07 3.36 -8.90
C GLU A 88 5.22 4.68 -8.15
N ILE A 89 5.61 5.73 -8.87
CA ILE A 89 5.66 7.09 -8.34
C ILE A 89 4.34 7.75 -8.69
N GLU A 90 3.46 7.88 -7.70
CA GLU A 90 2.11 8.42 -7.88
C GLU A 90 2.13 9.92 -8.14
N SER A 91 2.99 10.65 -7.42
CA SER A 91 3.17 12.07 -7.61
C SER A 91 4.56 12.53 -7.19
N ALA A 92 5.06 13.55 -7.90
CA ALA A 92 6.24 14.31 -7.52
C ALA A 92 5.94 15.78 -7.77
N ARG A 93 5.86 16.59 -6.71
CA ARG A 93 5.45 17.99 -6.81
C ARG A 93 6.22 18.90 -5.86
N ARG A 94 6.31 20.17 -6.22
CA ARG A 94 6.76 21.22 -5.31
C ARG A 94 5.54 21.89 -4.67
N PHE A 95 5.65 22.26 -3.41
CA PHE A 95 4.65 23.07 -2.74
C PHE A 95 5.28 23.97 -1.68
N SER A 96 4.63 25.10 -1.43
CA SER A 96 5.00 26.03 -0.37
C SER A 96 3.87 26.07 0.64
N PRO A 97 4.11 25.61 1.90
CA PRO A 97 3.11 25.70 2.94
C PRO A 97 2.88 27.19 3.29
N GLY A 98 1.69 27.71 2.97
CA GLY A 98 1.32 29.08 3.31
C GLY A 98 1.16 30.05 2.16
N ALA A 99 1.26 29.63 0.91
CA ALA A 99 0.96 30.45 -0.27
C ALA A 99 -0.53 30.86 -0.35
N GLY A 100 -1.06 31.54 0.64
CA GLY A 100 -2.45 31.99 0.68
C GLY A 100 -2.77 32.98 1.79
N ARG A 101 -1.87 33.25 2.72
CA ARG A 101 -2.13 34.13 3.88
C ARG A 101 -0.98 35.06 4.27
N GLY A 102 -0.26 35.65 3.32
CA GLY A 102 0.62 36.81 3.62
C GLY A 102 1.74 36.59 4.66
N ALA A 103 2.15 35.34 4.92
CA ALA A 103 3.28 35.04 5.77
C ALA A 103 4.52 34.79 4.90
N PRO A 104 5.69 35.37 5.22
CA PRO A 104 6.94 35.15 4.48
C PRO A 104 7.58 33.82 4.86
N THR A 105 6.97 32.70 4.48
CA THR A 105 7.59 31.38 4.58
C THR A 105 7.63 30.76 3.21
N ASP A 106 8.34 31.41 2.30
CA ASP A 106 8.54 30.96 0.91
C ASP A 106 9.50 29.77 0.81
N ARG A 107 9.50 28.90 1.81
CA ARG A 107 10.30 27.68 1.76
C ARG A 107 9.56 26.66 0.89
N GLU A 108 10.13 26.36 -0.25
CA GLU A 108 9.66 25.30 -1.13
C GLU A 108 10.00 23.92 -0.57
N PHE A 109 9.10 22.96 -0.78
CA PHE A 109 9.31 21.56 -0.45
C PHE A 109 9.11 20.72 -1.72
N ALA A 110 9.97 19.73 -1.89
CA ALA A 110 9.77 18.62 -2.79
C ALA A 110 8.95 17.55 -2.04
N GLU A 111 7.84 17.14 -2.60
CA GLU A 111 6.99 16.05 -2.09
C GLU A 111 6.95 14.92 -3.13
N VAL A 112 7.16 13.70 -2.67
CA VAL A 112 7.08 12.49 -3.49
C VAL A 112 6.17 11.48 -2.79
N ALA A 113 5.11 11.06 -3.48
CA ALA A 113 4.26 9.96 -3.06
C ALA A 113 4.56 8.73 -3.92
N VAL A 114 4.68 7.58 -3.27
CA VAL A 114 5.01 6.31 -3.92
C VAL A 114 4.07 5.21 -3.49
N LEU A 115 3.83 4.27 -4.41
CA LEU A 115 3.26 2.96 -4.16
C LEU A 115 4.36 1.90 -4.36
N LEU A 116 4.70 1.18 -3.29
CA LEU A 116 5.65 0.08 -3.34
C LEU A 116 4.89 -1.24 -3.19
N GLU A 117 4.90 -2.02 -4.25
CA GLU A 117 4.27 -3.33 -4.30
C GLU A 117 5.32 -4.42 -4.14
N LEU A 118 5.03 -5.43 -3.33
CA LEU A 118 5.83 -6.63 -3.19
C LEU A 118 4.98 -7.84 -3.58
N LEU A 119 5.38 -8.50 -4.65
CA LEU A 119 4.79 -9.73 -5.17
C LEU A 119 5.57 -10.92 -4.61
N ILE A 120 4.94 -11.73 -3.75
CA ILE A 120 5.55 -12.86 -3.09
C ILE A 120 4.99 -14.13 -3.75
N PRO A 121 5.83 -15.04 -4.27
CA PRO A 121 5.35 -16.29 -4.83
C PRO A 121 4.50 -17.08 -3.84
N ALA A 122 3.33 -17.52 -4.28
CA ALA A 122 2.42 -18.37 -3.52
C ALA A 122 2.26 -19.74 -4.20
N PRO A 123 1.83 -20.79 -3.48
CA PRO A 123 1.54 -22.08 -4.08
C PRO A 123 0.46 -21.97 -5.15
N GLY A 124 0.70 -22.55 -6.35
CA GLY A 124 -0.29 -22.54 -7.44
C GLY A 124 -0.06 -21.53 -8.55
N ALA A 125 1.17 -21.00 -8.69
CA ALA A 125 1.57 -20.00 -9.70
C ALA A 125 0.98 -18.58 -9.49
N ASP A 126 0.27 -18.33 -8.40
CA ASP A 126 -0.20 -17.02 -7.99
C ASP A 126 0.85 -16.26 -7.17
N TYR A 127 0.65 -14.94 -7.07
CA TYR A 127 1.45 -14.09 -6.22
C TYR A 127 0.59 -13.52 -5.09
N ASP A 128 1.09 -13.63 -3.88
CA ASP A 128 0.58 -12.89 -2.76
C ASP A 128 1.09 -11.45 -2.83
N ARG A 129 0.20 -10.49 -2.76
CA ARG A 129 0.48 -9.08 -3.03
C ARG A 129 0.45 -8.27 -1.76
N LEU A 130 1.54 -7.55 -1.47
CA LEU A 130 1.60 -6.53 -0.43
C LEU A 130 1.79 -5.17 -1.07
N ILE A 131 1.04 -4.19 -0.60
CA ILE A 131 1.10 -2.81 -1.10
C ILE A 131 1.37 -1.89 0.07
N ALA A 132 2.31 -0.98 -0.13
CA ALA A 132 2.62 0.06 0.84
C ALA A 132 2.76 1.41 0.14
N GLU A 133 2.04 2.39 0.64
CA GLU A 133 2.19 3.78 0.28
C GLU A 133 3.31 4.40 1.11
N GLY A 134 4.01 5.36 0.53
CA GLY A 134 5.01 6.15 1.22
C GLY A 134 4.98 7.61 0.77
N LEU A 135 5.19 8.51 1.70
CA LEU A 135 5.23 9.94 1.45
C LEU A 135 6.53 10.51 2.01
N GLY A 136 7.28 11.19 1.16
CA GLY A 136 8.49 11.90 1.56
C GLY A 136 8.40 13.38 1.24
N ARG A 137 8.93 14.21 2.15
CA ARG A 137 8.95 15.67 2.02
C ARG A 137 10.30 16.21 2.41
N GLN A 138 10.93 16.94 1.50
CA GLN A 138 12.23 17.55 1.76
C GLN A 138 12.22 19.03 1.34
N PRO A 139 12.86 19.91 2.12
CA PRO A 139 13.00 21.30 1.72
C PRO A 139 13.85 21.42 0.47
N VAL A 140 13.45 22.29 -0.46
CA VAL A 140 14.23 22.61 -1.65
C VAL A 140 15.10 23.81 -1.32
N GLY A 141 16.43 23.57 -1.23
CA GLY A 141 17.40 24.59 -0.83
C GLY A 141 17.42 24.93 0.66
N ASN A 142 18.40 25.72 1.06
CA ASN A 142 18.63 26.09 2.46
C ASN A 142 18.02 27.44 2.86
N GLU A 143 17.75 28.31 1.88
CA GLU A 143 17.24 29.68 2.12
C GLU A 143 15.92 29.94 1.39
N PRO A 144 14.97 30.65 2.01
CA PRO A 144 13.75 31.08 1.36
C PRO A 144 14.03 32.06 0.21
N GLY A 145 13.36 31.87 -0.94
CA GLY A 145 13.40 32.82 -2.06
C GLY A 145 14.69 32.78 -2.92
N ALA A 146 15.63 31.87 -2.64
CA ALA A 146 16.82 31.71 -3.48
C ALA A 146 16.43 31.11 -4.84
N ALA A 147 17.03 31.64 -5.93
CA ALA A 147 16.92 31.03 -7.24
C ALA A 147 17.60 29.65 -7.22
N LEU A 148 16.81 28.60 -7.26
CA LEU A 148 17.30 27.22 -7.12
C LEU A 148 17.69 26.65 -8.47
N ASP A 149 18.92 26.15 -8.57
CA ASP A 149 19.37 25.44 -9.76
C ASP A 149 18.69 24.05 -9.90
N PRO A 150 18.63 23.49 -11.11
CA PRO A 150 17.99 22.18 -11.34
C PRO A 150 18.60 21.05 -10.52
N GLN A 151 19.90 21.12 -10.22
CA GLN A 151 20.61 20.07 -9.47
C GLN A 151 20.17 20.05 -8.00
N THR A 152 20.03 21.22 -7.38
CA THR A 152 19.49 21.37 -6.01
C THR A 152 18.06 20.85 -5.93
N ARG A 153 17.21 21.11 -6.92
CA ARG A 153 15.85 20.59 -7.00
C ARG A 153 15.84 19.07 -7.13
N ALA A 154 16.60 18.51 -8.06
CA ALA A 154 16.71 17.07 -8.25
C ALA A 154 17.22 16.35 -6.98
N ALA A 155 18.17 16.94 -6.26
CA ALA A 155 18.66 16.41 -4.98
C ALA A 155 17.57 16.37 -3.90
N ALA A 156 16.73 17.41 -3.82
CA ALA A 156 15.60 17.45 -2.90
C ALA A 156 14.55 16.38 -3.22
N PHE A 157 14.22 16.19 -4.51
CA PHE A 157 13.33 15.12 -4.95
C PHE A 157 13.92 13.73 -4.70
N GLY A 158 15.20 13.52 -4.93
CA GLY A 158 15.90 12.27 -4.61
C GLY A 158 15.83 11.94 -3.11
N SER A 159 16.01 12.95 -2.27
CA SER A 159 15.90 12.81 -0.80
C SER A 159 14.47 12.53 -0.34
N ALA A 160 13.48 13.19 -0.94
CA ALA A 160 12.06 12.95 -0.69
C ALA A 160 11.65 11.53 -1.13
N LEU A 161 12.11 11.07 -2.30
CA LEU A 161 11.91 9.69 -2.75
C LEU A 161 12.51 8.68 -1.77
N ALA A 162 13.74 8.91 -1.30
CA ALA A 162 14.36 8.02 -0.32
C ALA A 162 13.61 7.97 1.00
N GLU A 163 13.01 9.07 1.46
CA GLU A 163 12.14 9.11 2.64
C GLU A 163 10.84 8.34 2.40
N ALA A 164 10.15 8.58 1.29
CA ALA A 164 8.93 7.86 0.92
C ALA A 164 9.16 6.34 0.86
N LEU A 165 10.28 5.92 0.26
CA LEU A 165 10.64 4.51 0.16
C LEU A 165 10.99 3.87 1.51
N ARG A 166 11.62 4.62 2.43
CA ARG A 166 11.85 4.13 3.81
C ARG A 166 10.54 3.88 4.53
N ASP A 167 9.58 4.79 4.40
CA ASP A 167 8.25 4.65 5.00
C ASP A 167 7.50 3.45 4.40
N ALA A 168 7.43 3.35 3.07
CA ALA A 168 6.80 2.23 2.37
C ALA A 168 7.47 0.89 2.72
N SER A 169 8.80 0.81 2.73
CA SER A 169 9.53 -0.42 3.09
C SER A 169 9.29 -0.83 4.54
N GLY A 170 9.23 0.13 5.47
CA GLY A 170 8.85 -0.09 6.85
C GLY A 170 7.43 -0.66 6.96
N SER A 171 6.49 -0.13 6.19
CA SER A 171 5.11 -0.60 6.08
C SER A 171 5.02 -2.05 5.60
N LEU A 172 5.80 -2.44 4.57
CA LEU A 172 5.88 -3.84 4.12
C LEU A 172 6.37 -4.78 5.22
N VAL A 173 7.37 -4.37 6.01
CA VAL A 173 7.85 -5.17 7.15
C VAL A 173 6.75 -5.38 8.18
N TRP A 174 6.00 -4.33 8.53
CA TRP A 174 4.88 -4.44 9.46
C TRP A 174 3.78 -5.39 8.95
N GLN A 175 3.43 -5.31 7.67
CA GLN A 175 2.47 -6.22 7.04
C GLN A 175 2.93 -7.67 7.12
N LEU A 176 4.21 -7.96 6.79
CA LEU A 176 4.78 -9.30 6.90
C LEU A 176 4.79 -9.82 8.34
N GLN A 177 5.07 -8.96 9.32
CA GLN A 177 5.04 -9.34 10.72
C GLN A 177 3.61 -9.63 11.19
N ALA A 178 2.65 -8.79 10.82
CA ALA A 178 1.24 -9.00 11.15
C ALA A 178 0.71 -10.34 10.59
N ARG A 179 1.10 -10.71 9.36
CA ARG A 179 0.74 -12.00 8.75
C ARG A 179 1.25 -13.22 9.52
N LYS A 180 2.34 -13.09 10.27
CA LYS A 180 2.91 -14.18 11.09
C LYS A 180 2.28 -14.29 12.48
N LYS A 181 1.53 -13.27 12.92
CA LYS A 181 0.88 -13.28 14.24
C LYS A 181 -0.33 -14.20 14.26
N SER A 182 -0.59 -14.81 15.40
CA SER A 182 -1.85 -15.54 15.63
C SER A 182 -3.03 -14.55 15.71
N ASP A 183 -4.24 -15.02 15.44
CA ASP A 183 -5.46 -14.21 15.56
C ASP A 183 -5.64 -13.60 16.94
N ALA A 184 -5.32 -14.37 18.00
CA ALA A 184 -5.35 -13.89 19.37
C ALA A 184 -4.37 -12.72 19.61
N ALA A 185 -3.19 -12.74 18.98
CA ALA A 185 -2.22 -11.65 19.05
C ALA A 185 -2.72 -10.42 18.29
N LEU A 186 -3.27 -10.61 17.08
CA LEU A 186 -3.84 -9.52 16.26
C LEU A 186 -5.04 -8.87 16.95
N LEU A 187 -5.92 -9.65 17.59
CA LEU A 187 -7.05 -9.10 18.36
C LEU A 187 -6.59 -8.24 19.55
N ARG A 188 -5.46 -8.58 20.19
CA ARG A 188 -4.86 -7.71 21.21
C ARG A 188 -4.28 -6.44 20.58
N ASP A 189 -3.65 -6.55 19.42
CA ASP A 189 -3.06 -5.42 18.69
C ASP A 189 -4.09 -4.38 18.23
N LEU A 190 -5.38 -4.73 18.09
CA LEU A 190 -6.46 -3.77 17.82
C LEU A 190 -6.55 -2.67 18.89
N LYS A 191 -6.07 -2.92 20.10
CA LYS A 191 -6.06 -1.97 21.21
C LYS A 191 -4.67 -1.35 21.45
N ASN A 192 -3.71 -1.57 20.55
CA ASN A 192 -2.35 -1.04 20.69
C ASN A 192 -2.38 0.51 20.65
N PRO A 193 -1.57 1.21 21.46
CA PRO A 193 -1.47 2.67 21.40
C PRO A 193 -0.92 3.17 20.06
N ASP A 194 -0.01 2.44 19.41
CA ASP A 194 0.51 2.77 18.07
C ASP A 194 -0.57 2.51 17.00
N ALA A 195 -0.98 3.57 16.31
CA ALA A 195 -1.98 3.52 15.26
C ALA A 195 -1.58 2.57 14.11
N ARG A 196 -0.28 2.52 13.79
CA ARG A 196 0.22 1.63 12.71
C ARG A 196 0.03 0.16 13.07
N VAL A 197 0.30 -0.21 14.32
CA VAL A 197 0.07 -1.59 14.80
C VAL A 197 -1.40 -1.95 14.70
N ARG A 198 -2.30 -1.03 15.10
CA ARG A 198 -3.76 -1.24 14.95
C ARG A 198 -4.16 -1.42 13.49
N ASP A 199 -3.65 -0.58 12.60
CA ASP A 199 -3.95 -0.63 11.17
C ASP A 199 -3.57 -1.98 10.54
N TYR A 200 -2.38 -2.48 10.84
CA TYR A 200 -1.94 -3.79 10.33
C TYR A 200 -2.72 -4.94 10.95
N ALA A 201 -3.11 -4.84 12.22
CA ALA A 201 -3.97 -5.83 12.85
C ALA A 201 -5.35 -5.87 12.19
N ILE A 202 -5.96 -4.71 11.93
CA ILE A 202 -7.25 -4.59 11.22
C ILE A 202 -7.13 -5.26 9.85
N ARG A 203 -6.12 -4.90 9.05
CA ARG A 203 -5.91 -5.46 7.71
C ARG A 203 -5.73 -6.97 7.75
N ALA A 204 -4.83 -7.48 8.61
CA ALA A 204 -4.57 -8.91 8.71
C ALA A 204 -5.80 -9.72 9.18
N LEU A 205 -6.61 -9.18 10.09
CA LEU A 205 -7.86 -9.82 10.52
C LEU A 205 -8.95 -9.76 9.43
N ALA A 206 -9.00 -8.68 8.65
CA ALA A 206 -9.90 -8.54 7.50
C ALA A 206 -9.53 -9.56 6.40
N ASP A 207 -8.26 -9.69 6.03
CA ASP A 207 -7.77 -10.67 5.06
C ASP A 207 -8.11 -12.11 5.45
N ARG A 208 -8.06 -12.40 6.76
CA ARG A 208 -8.45 -13.72 7.33
C ARG A 208 -9.96 -13.87 7.54
N ARG A 209 -10.75 -12.85 7.24
CA ARG A 209 -12.21 -12.82 7.49
C ARG A 209 -12.55 -13.17 8.95
N ASN A 210 -11.74 -12.68 9.89
CA ASN A 210 -11.89 -13.03 11.30
C ASN A 210 -13.05 -12.27 11.95
N ALA A 211 -14.17 -12.94 12.14
CA ALA A 211 -15.40 -12.37 12.71
C ALA A 211 -15.26 -11.86 14.16
N ALA A 212 -14.20 -12.25 14.88
CA ALA A 212 -13.95 -11.73 16.24
C ALA A 212 -13.50 -10.26 16.25
N ALA A 213 -13.04 -9.72 15.12
CA ALA A 213 -12.70 -8.30 14.98
C ALA A 213 -13.93 -7.39 14.82
N VAL A 214 -15.07 -7.94 14.40
CA VAL A 214 -16.28 -7.17 14.06
C VAL A 214 -16.76 -6.24 15.18
N PRO A 215 -16.86 -6.63 16.45
CA PRO A 215 -17.29 -5.72 17.52
C PRO A 215 -16.37 -4.50 17.68
N TYR A 216 -15.05 -4.70 17.54
CA TYR A 216 -14.09 -3.60 17.59
C TYR A 216 -14.27 -2.65 16.39
N LEU A 217 -14.39 -3.20 15.18
CA LEU A 217 -14.55 -2.42 13.94
C LEU A 217 -15.86 -1.61 13.95
N ILE A 218 -16.97 -2.19 14.45
CA ILE A 218 -18.23 -1.47 14.63
C ILE A 218 -18.04 -0.27 15.57
N GLY A 219 -17.31 -0.44 16.67
CA GLY A 219 -16.99 0.67 17.58
C GLY A 219 -16.14 1.79 16.96
N GLN A 220 -15.37 1.51 15.89
CA GLN A 220 -14.63 2.54 15.16
C GLN A 220 -15.49 3.37 14.20
N LEU A 221 -16.70 2.94 13.87
CA LEU A 221 -17.62 3.67 12.98
C LEU A 221 -18.12 4.98 13.61
N ASP A 222 -18.16 5.05 14.93
CA ASP A 222 -18.58 6.25 15.66
C ASP A 222 -17.45 7.28 15.86
N GLY A 223 -16.23 6.97 15.44
CA GLY A 223 -15.08 7.85 15.58
C GLY A 223 -15.15 9.12 14.72
N ASP A 224 -14.42 10.16 15.14
CA ASP A 224 -14.35 11.45 14.45
C ASP A 224 -13.44 11.39 13.19
N SER A 225 -12.51 10.47 13.15
CA SER A 225 -11.59 10.31 12.03
C SER A 225 -12.26 9.59 10.86
N ILE A 226 -12.59 10.33 9.80
CA ILE A 226 -13.16 9.77 8.56
C ILE A 226 -12.26 8.67 7.99
N LEU A 227 -10.95 8.82 8.07
CA LEU A 227 -10.01 7.80 7.61
C LEU A 227 -10.16 6.48 8.38
N MET A 228 -10.33 6.55 9.71
CA MET A 228 -10.55 5.36 10.54
C MET A 228 -11.92 4.73 10.27
N VAL A 229 -12.95 5.55 10.06
CA VAL A 229 -14.29 5.08 9.67
C VAL A 229 -14.23 4.32 8.35
N ARG A 230 -13.58 4.87 7.32
CA ARG A 230 -13.39 4.20 6.02
C ARG A 230 -12.62 2.87 6.15
N ARG A 231 -11.55 2.85 6.96
CA ARG A 231 -10.78 1.61 7.22
C ARG A 231 -11.63 0.55 7.91
N ALA A 232 -12.41 0.95 8.91
CA ALA A 232 -13.32 0.04 9.60
C ALA A 232 -14.39 -0.50 8.65
N MET A 233 -15.02 0.35 7.82
CA MET A 233 -15.97 -0.08 6.79
C MET A 233 -15.35 -1.08 5.81
N GLY A 234 -14.18 -0.78 5.25
CA GLY A 234 -13.48 -1.68 4.32
C GLY A 234 -13.16 -3.03 4.96
N ALA A 235 -12.72 -3.05 6.22
CA ALA A 235 -12.46 -4.28 6.96
C ALA A 235 -13.74 -5.08 7.25
N LEU A 236 -14.84 -4.42 7.61
CA LEU A 236 -16.15 -5.08 7.83
C LEU A 236 -16.67 -5.72 6.54
N VAL A 237 -16.53 -5.04 5.41
CA VAL A 237 -16.88 -5.59 4.09
C VAL A 237 -16.01 -6.80 3.74
N ALA A 238 -14.70 -6.72 3.93
CA ALA A 238 -13.77 -7.82 3.65
C ALA A 238 -14.05 -9.06 4.52
N ILE A 239 -14.41 -8.85 5.79
CA ILE A 239 -14.85 -9.93 6.70
C ILE A 239 -16.17 -10.54 6.23
N GLY A 240 -17.10 -9.73 5.70
CA GLY A 240 -18.39 -10.18 5.20
C GLY A 240 -19.40 -10.54 6.29
N ASP A 241 -19.24 -10.05 7.50
CA ASP A 241 -20.12 -10.38 8.63
C ASP A 241 -21.36 -9.47 8.67
N ARG A 242 -22.54 -10.06 8.61
CA ARG A 242 -23.83 -9.33 8.58
C ARG A 242 -24.12 -8.50 9.83
N ARG A 243 -23.45 -8.73 10.94
CA ARG A 243 -23.56 -7.88 12.13
C ARG A 243 -23.16 -6.43 11.85
N ALA A 244 -22.42 -6.16 10.77
CA ALA A 244 -22.06 -4.82 10.33
C ALA A 244 -23.22 -4.07 9.65
N VAL A 245 -24.23 -4.75 9.13
CA VAL A 245 -25.30 -4.13 8.31
C VAL A 245 -26.03 -3.04 9.10
N ARG A 246 -26.60 -3.37 10.26
CA ARG A 246 -27.36 -2.39 11.05
C ARG A 246 -26.52 -1.18 11.48
N PRO A 247 -25.31 -1.35 12.04
CA PRO A 247 -24.42 -0.22 12.35
C PRO A 247 -24.11 0.68 11.15
N LEU A 248 -23.93 0.11 9.95
CA LEU A 248 -23.69 0.90 8.74
C LEU A 248 -24.93 1.67 8.28
N ILE A 249 -26.13 1.07 8.37
CA ILE A 249 -27.38 1.78 8.11
C ILE A 249 -27.55 2.94 9.09
N ASP A 250 -27.28 2.74 10.37
CA ASP A 250 -27.39 3.79 11.38
C ASP A 250 -26.32 4.89 11.18
N LEU A 251 -25.13 4.52 10.69
CA LEU A 251 -24.08 5.47 10.33
C LEU A 251 -24.51 6.37 9.17
N SER A 252 -25.14 5.84 8.13
CA SER A 252 -25.58 6.60 6.96
C SER A 252 -26.51 7.75 7.29
N ARG A 253 -27.30 7.64 8.36
CA ARG A 253 -28.23 8.68 8.81
C ARG A 253 -27.54 9.88 9.46
N ARG A 254 -26.28 9.77 9.81
CA ARG A 254 -25.52 10.76 10.59
C ARG A 254 -24.33 11.35 9.84
N ARG A 255 -24.14 10.99 8.59
CA ARG A 255 -22.95 11.37 7.80
C ARG A 255 -23.34 12.19 6.57
N PRO A 256 -22.41 13.01 6.04
CA PRO A 256 -22.65 13.79 4.83
C PRO A 256 -22.83 12.90 3.60
N PRO A 257 -23.51 13.38 2.53
CA PRO A 257 -23.90 12.59 1.34
C PRO A 257 -22.73 11.80 0.71
N GLN A 258 -21.53 12.38 0.62
CA GLN A 258 -20.37 11.73 0.02
C GLN A 258 -19.97 10.45 0.77
N LEU A 259 -20.00 10.48 2.11
CA LEU A 259 -19.73 9.29 2.91
C LEU A 259 -20.91 8.32 2.90
N VAL A 260 -22.15 8.82 2.75
CA VAL A 260 -23.35 7.98 2.60
C VAL A 260 -23.25 7.13 1.34
N ALA A 261 -22.77 7.67 0.22
CA ALA A 261 -22.55 6.88 -0.99
C ALA A 261 -21.55 5.73 -0.77
N GLU A 262 -20.43 5.99 -0.07
CA GLU A 262 -19.47 4.95 0.29
C GLU A 262 -20.09 3.85 1.19
N ILE A 263 -20.94 4.25 2.16
CA ILE A 263 -21.66 3.32 3.05
C ILE A 263 -22.63 2.45 2.23
N ILE A 264 -23.33 3.04 1.27
CA ILE A 264 -24.27 2.32 0.38
C ILE A 264 -23.53 1.21 -0.39
N TYR A 265 -22.37 1.49 -0.99
CA TYR A 265 -21.57 0.47 -1.67
C TYR A 265 -21.06 -0.62 -0.71
N ALA A 266 -20.68 -0.24 0.53
CA ALA A 266 -20.29 -1.19 1.56
C ALA A 266 -21.47 -2.12 1.93
N LEU A 267 -22.66 -1.57 2.11
CA LEU A 267 -23.89 -2.34 2.36
C LEU A 267 -24.23 -3.26 1.19
N GLY A 268 -24.19 -2.76 -0.05
CA GLY A 268 -24.40 -3.58 -1.27
C GLY A 268 -23.44 -4.76 -1.37
N SER A 269 -22.21 -4.60 -0.87
CA SER A 269 -21.22 -5.69 -0.83
C SER A 269 -21.55 -6.74 0.24
N LEU A 270 -22.11 -6.34 1.39
CA LEU A 270 -22.56 -7.26 2.46
C LEU A 270 -23.84 -8.00 2.10
N GLY A 271 -24.75 -7.33 1.41
CA GLY A 271 -26.01 -7.89 0.93
C GLY A 271 -27.00 -8.30 2.02
N GLY A 272 -28.09 -8.90 1.56
CA GLY A 272 -29.14 -9.48 2.41
C GLY A 272 -30.43 -8.67 2.44
N PRO A 273 -31.53 -9.25 2.97
CA PRO A 273 -32.87 -8.66 2.86
C PRO A 273 -32.99 -7.27 3.49
N GLU A 274 -32.31 -7.02 4.60
CA GLU A 274 -32.30 -5.71 5.26
C GLU A 274 -31.61 -4.65 4.40
N VAL A 275 -30.51 -5.02 3.70
CA VAL A 275 -29.82 -4.15 2.77
C VAL A 275 -30.68 -3.88 1.53
N GLU A 276 -31.33 -4.91 0.98
CA GLU A 276 -32.22 -4.77 -0.17
C GLU A 276 -33.34 -3.75 0.12
N ALA A 277 -34.03 -3.90 1.26
CA ALA A 277 -35.08 -2.98 1.68
C ALA A 277 -34.57 -1.55 1.91
N PHE A 278 -33.38 -1.41 2.49
CA PHE A 278 -32.76 -0.11 2.73
C PHE A 278 -32.38 0.60 1.43
N LEU A 279 -31.72 -0.11 0.51
CA LEU A 279 -31.33 0.45 -0.78
C LEU A 279 -32.54 0.87 -1.62
N TYR A 280 -33.59 0.05 -1.66
CA TYR A 280 -34.85 0.38 -2.32
C TYR A 280 -35.50 1.66 -1.75
N THR A 281 -35.45 1.82 -0.43
CA THR A 281 -35.98 3.03 0.24
C THR A 281 -35.19 4.29 -0.15
N LEU A 282 -33.85 4.18 -0.25
CA LEU A 282 -33.01 5.31 -0.64
C LEU A 282 -33.16 5.67 -2.13
N GLU A 283 -33.25 4.67 -3.01
CA GLU A 283 -33.47 4.84 -4.44
C GLU A 283 -34.76 5.64 -4.71
N SER A 284 -35.84 5.29 -4.02
CA SER A 284 -37.16 5.90 -4.25
C SER A 284 -37.41 7.19 -3.47
N GLY A 285 -36.75 7.40 -2.34
CA GLY A 285 -37.11 8.45 -1.38
C GLY A 285 -36.02 9.42 -0.94
N SER A 286 -34.75 9.22 -1.33
CA SER A 286 -33.70 10.15 -0.91
C SER A 286 -33.83 11.51 -1.64
N PRO A 287 -33.75 12.65 -0.95
CA PRO A 287 -33.71 13.97 -1.57
C PRO A 287 -32.41 14.23 -2.30
N ASP A 288 -31.31 13.58 -1.91
CA ASP A 288 -29.97 13.76 -2.50
C ASP A 288 -29.79 12.86 -3.73
N GLU A 289 -29.40 13.46 -4.87
CA GLU A 289 -29.27 12.77 -6.16
C GLU A 289 -28.08 11.79 -6.15
N GLU A 290 -26.97 12.12 -5.49
CA GLU A 290 -25.79 11.26 -5.39
C GLU A 290 -26.13 10.00 -4.59
N VAL A 291 -26.87 10.16 -3.48
CA VAL A 291 -27.37 9.06 -2.65
C VAL A 291 -28.33 8.18 -3.45
N ARG A 292 -29.29 8.76 -4.20
CA ARG A 292 -30.22 7.96 -5.04
C ARG A 292 -29.45 7.14 -6.06
N ARG A 293 -28.50 7.78 -6.79
CA ARG A 293 -27.70 7.10 -7.80
C ARG A 293 -26.89 5.94 -7.20
N ALA A 294 -26.18 6.19 -6.09
CA ALA A 294 -25.43 5.15 -5.40
C ALA A 294 -26.33 3.98 -4.95
N ALA A 295 -27.54 4.27 -4.47
CA ALA A 295 -28.52 3.26 -4.06
C ALA A 295 -28.99 2.42 -5.25
N THR A 296 -29.33 3.05 -6.39
CA THR A 296 -29.73 2.35 -7.62
C THR A 296 -28.63 1.43 -8.14
N GLU A 297 -27.38 1.93 -8.19
CA GLU A 297 -26.23 1.15 -8.65
C GLU A 297 -25.98 -0.07 -7.72
N ALA A 298 -25.94 0.17 -6.40
CA ALA A 298 -25.71 -0.89 -5.42
C ALA A 298 -26.84 -1.92 -5.41
N PHE A 299 -28.10 -1.48 -5.54
CA PHE A 299 -29.28 -2.37 -5.60
C PHE A 299 -29.25 -3.23 -6.86
N THR A 300 -28.98 -2.62 -8.01
CA THR A 300 -28.88 -3.34 -9.29
C THR A 300 -27.80 -4.42 -9.25
N GLU A 301 -26.60 -4.09 -8.73
CA GLU A 301 -25.51 -5.04 -8.61
C GLU A 301 -25.83 -6.17 -7.62
N LEU A 302 -26.52 -5.84 -6.52
CA LEU A 302 -26.96 -6.83 -5.53
C LEU A 302 -27.95 -7.82 -6.15
N MET A 303 -28.95 -7.34 -6.91
CA MET A 303 -29.92 -8.18 -7.60
C MET A 303 -29.25 -9.08 -8.63
N LYS A 304 -28.34 -8.56 -9.43
CA LYS A 304 -27.57 -9.32 -10.40
C LYS A 304 -26.75 -10.46 -9.76
N LYS A 305 -26.09 -10.19 -8.64
CA LYS A 305 -25.35 -11.23 -7.88
C LYS A 305 -26.29 -12.31 -7.33
N ARG A 306 -27.45 -11.93 -6.84
CA ARG A 306 -28.46 -12.87 -6.36
C ARG A 306 -28.95 -13.79 -7.47
N ASP A 307 -29.28 -13.25 -8.65
CA ASP A 307 -29.78 -14.01 -9.79
C ASP A 307 -28.70 -14.96 -10.35
N GLN A 308 -27.44 -14.52 -10.38
CA GLN A 308 -26.30 -15.38 -10.74
C GLN A 308 -26.13 -16.53 -9.74
N ALA A 309 -26.25 -16.29 -8.44
CA ALA A 309 -26.16 -17.32 -7.41
C ALA A 309 -27.32 -18.33 -7.50
N ALA A 310 -28.54 -17.86 -7.79
CA ALA A 310 -29.70 -18.69 -8.00
C ALA A 310 -29.54 -19.59 -9.23
N SER A 311 -29.01 -19.05 -10.34
CA SER A 311 -28.73 -19.83 -11.58
C SER A 311 -27.64 -20.87 -11.37
N ALA A 312 -26.61 -20.57 -10.58
CA ALA A 312 -25.53 -21.52 -10.27
C ALA A 312 -26.00 -22.67 -9.35
N SER A 313 -26.96 -22.43 -8.48
CA SER A 313 -27.52 -23.45 -7.57
C SER A 313 -28.63 -24.32 -8.20
N GLY A 314 -29.29 -23.82 -9.24
CA GLY A 314 -30.39 -24.55 -9.95
C GLY A 314 -29.98 -25.65 -10.92
N GLY A 315 -28.66 -25.84 -11.17
CA GLY A 315 -28.12 -26.79 -12.15
C GLY A 315 -28.05 -28.27 -11.71
N SER A 316 -28.36 -28.61 -10.45
CA SER A 316 -28.35 -29.99 -9.97
C SER A 316 -29.77 -30.53 -9.75
N SER A 317 -30.47 -30.82 -10.85
CA SER A 317 -31.66 -31.69 -10.76
C SER A 317 -31.20 -33.15 -10.45
N PRO A 318 -31.79 -33.82 -9.45
CA PRO A 318 -31.50 -35.22 -9.22
C PRO A 318 -31.95 -36.08 -10.43
N PRO A 319 -31.24 -37.16 -10.75
CA PRO A 319 -31.65 -38.05 -11.84
C PRO A 319 -33.01 -38.66 -11.51
N ALA A 320 -33.92 -38.64 -12.49
CA ALA A 320 -35.24 -39.22 -12.38
C ALA A 320 -35.14 -40.70 -11.95
N PRO A 321 -36.01 -41.18 -11.04
CA PRO A 321 -36.00 -42.58 -10.66
C PRO A 321 -36.39 -43.43 -11.87
N GLY A 322 -35.46 -44.32 -12.27
CA GLY A 322 -35.71 -45.28 -13.36
C GLY A 322 -36.86 -46.21 -13.00
N HIS A 323 -37.87 -46.24 -13.85
CA HIS A 323 -38.88 -47.30 -13.87
C HIS A 323 -38.20 -48.61 -14.26
N GLN A 324 -38.22 -49.57 -13.33
CA GLN A 324 -38.13 -51.02 -13.63
C GLN A 324 -39.52 -51.62 -13.66
#